data_5de95ad55cb5275c3a6c43505e2e8ad5
#
_entry.id   5de95ad55cb5275c3a6c43505e2e8ad5
#
_cell.length_a   1.000
_cell.length_b   1.000
_cell.length_c   1.000
_cell.angle_alpha   90.00
_cell.angle_beta   90.00
_cell.angle_gamma   90.00
#
_symmetry.space_group_name_H-M   'P 1'
#
loop_
_entity.id
_entity.type
_entity.pdbx_description
1 polymer ?
#
loop_
_entity_poly.entity_id
_entity_poly.type
_entity_poly.pdbx_seq_one_letter_code
_entity_poly.pdbx_strand_id
1 'polypeptide(L)'
;MGDLDKVALTRLYSWGMTDRLVWIDCEMTGLDLARDALIEIACLVTDGNLNVLDDGIDLVIKPPAEAVDQMVPVVRDMHTTSGLIDELASGVTLAEAQDQVLGYVRGLVQDARRVPLCGNSIATDRAFLARDMPELDSFLHYRMVDVSSIKELARRWYPRAYFASPQKHGGHRALADIRESVQELRYYRAAVFVPQPGPDSPTAREIASHYGNPPAAH
;
A
#
# COMPACT_ATOMS: atom_id res chain seq x y z
N MET A 1 -15.56 -12.43 -33.02
CA MET A 1 -15.47 -11.81 -31.68
C MET A 1 -16.86 -11.90 -31.09
N GLY A 2 -17.11 -12.90 -30.26
CA GLY A 2 -18.46 -13.26 -29.80
C GLY A 2 -18.99 -12.30 -28.76
N ASP A 3 -20.30 -12.23 -28.58
CA ASP A 3 -21.00 -11.35 -27.60
C ASP A 3 -20.54 -11.58 -26.14
N LEU A 4 -20.02 -12.77 -25.81
CA LEU A 4 -19.47 -13.08 -24.49
C LEU A 4 -18.17 -12.30 -24.17
N ASP A 5 -17.34 -11.99 -25.18
CA ASP A 5 -16.14 -11.18 -25.00
C ASP A 5 -16.49 -9.71 -24.77
N LYS A 6 -17.56 -9.21 -25.40
CA LYS A 6 -18.05 -7.84 -25.18
C LYS A 6 -18.65 -7.66 -23.78
N VAL A 7 -19.40 -8.63 -23.29
CA VAL A 7 -19.99 -8.60 -21.94
C VAL A 7 -18.91 -8.71 -20.85
N ALA A 8 -17.89 -9.54 -21.07
CA ALA A 8 -16.73 -9.67 -20.17
C ALA A 8 -15.90 -8.37 -20.17
N LEU A 9 -15.62 -7.81 -21.35
CA LEU A 9 -14.93 -6.53 -21.48
C LEU A 9 -15.74 -5.38 -20.87
N THR A 10 -17.06 -5.32 -21.10
CA THR A 10 -17.93 -4.28 -20.51
C THR A 10 -17.97 -4.39 -18.99
N ARG A 11 -17.97 -5.61 -18.42
CA ARG A 11 -17.81 -5.80 -16.96
C ARG A 11 -16.44 -5.38 -16.46
N LEU A 12 -15.36 -5.65 -17.20
CA LEU A 12 -13.99 -5.20 -16.86
C LEU A 12 -13.87 -3.68 -16.94
N TYR A 13 -14.53 -3.03 -17.90
CA TYR A 13 -14.52 -1.56 -18.04
C TYR A 13 -15.52 -0.84 -17.11
N SER A 14 -16.55 -1.52 -16.58
CA SER A 14 -17.46 -0.93 -15.57
C SER A 14 -16.83 -0.86 -14.16
N TRP A 15 -15.64 -1.41 -13.96
CA TRP A 15 -14.87 -1.28 -12.72
C TRP A 15 -14.27 0.12 -12.52
N GLY A 16 -14.39 1.00 -13.52
CA GLY A 16 -13.77 2.33 -13.51
C GLY A 16 -14.17 3.27 -12.37
N MET A 17 -15.30 3.05 -11.70
CA MET A 17 -15.69 3.84 -10.52
C MET A 17 -15.35 3.20 -9.17
N THR A 18 -14.96 1.91 -9.16
CA THR A 18 -14.60 1.17 -7.94
C THR A 18 -13.13 0.75 -7.90
N ASP A 19 -12.35 1.08 -8.94
CA ASP A 19 -10.95 0.69 -9.04
C ASP A 19 -10.07 1.76 -8.36
N ARG A 20 -10.11 1.77 -7.04
CA ARG A 20 -9.28 2.63 -6.20
C ARG A 20 -8.27 1.78 -5.44
N LEU A 21 -7.12 2.37 -5.17
CA LEU A 21 -6.07 1.82 -4.33
C LEU A 21 -5.82 2.81 -3.20
N VAL A 22 -5.94 2.34 -1.96
CA VAL A 22 -5.69 3.14 -0.75
C VAL A 22 -4.27 2.85 -0.29
N TRP A 23 -3.43 3.85 -0.34
CA TRP A 23 -2.04 3.80 0.09
C TRP A 23 -1.93 4.36 1.49
N ILE A 24 -1.34 3.59 2.39
CA ILE A 24 -1.05 4.03 3.75
C ILE A 24 0.41 3.70 4.04
N ASP A 25 1.05 4.57 4.77
CA ASP A 25 2.34 4.37 5.39
C ASP A 25 2.29 4.91 6.81
N CYS A 26 2.95 4.24 7.73
CA CYS A 26 2.96 4.60 9.13
C CYS A 26 4.39 4.68 9.64
N GLU A 27 4.66 5.67 10.48
CA GLU A 27 5.85 5.68 11.31
C GLU A 27 5.50 5.23 12.73
N MET A 28 6.40 4.48 13.35
CA MET A 28 6.19 3.88 14.65
C MET A 28 7.41 4.07 15.55
N THR A 29 7.21 3.97 16.88
CA THR A 29 8.33 3.98 17.84
C THR A 29 9.22 2.74 17.77
N GLY A 30 8.78 1.72 17.04
CA GLY A 30 9.43 0.45 16.79
C GLY A 30 8.44 -0.53 16.17
N LEU A 31 8.81 -1.80 16.06
CA LEU A 31 8.02 -2.82 15.33
C LEU A 31 7.38 -3.88 16.26
N ASP A 32 7.49 -3.73 17.56
CA ASP A 32 6.87 -4.64 18.53
C ASP A 32 5.44 -4.21 18.83
N LEU A 33 4.46 -4.93 18.29
CA LEU A 33 3.04 -4.65 18.51
C LEU A 33 2.61 -4.63 19.98
N ALA A 34 3.37 -5.24 20.88
CA ALA A 34 2.98 -5.26 22.30
C ALA A 34 3.30 -3.95 23.04
N ARG A 35 4.24 -3.14 22.52
CA ARG A 35 4.75 -1.96 23.24
C ARG A 35 4.96 -0.72 22.39
N ASP A 36 5.13 -0.88 21.08
CA ASP A 36 5.40 0.24 20.18
C ASP A 36 4.09 0.89 19.70
N ALA A 37 4.16 2.17 19.39
CA ALA A 37 3.01 3.01 19.06
C ALA A 37 3.16 3.64 17.67
N LEU A 38 2.01 3.91 17.03
CA LEU A 38 1.93 4.76 15.85
C LEU A 38 2.26 6.21 16.24
N ILE A 39 3.09 6.86 15.42
CA ILE A 39 3.49 8.27 15.62
C ILE A 39 3.26 9.15 14.39
N GLU A 40 3.08 8.58 13.22
CA GLU A 40 2.63 9.27 12.02
C GLU A 40 1.80 8.30 11.18
N ILE A 41 0.77 8.79 10.51
CA ILE A 41 0.04 8.08 9.49
C ILE A 41 -0.23 9.00 8.32
N ALA A 42 0.12 8.54 7.12
CA ALA A 42 -0.30 9.20 5.89
C ALA A 42 -1.20 8.27 5.06
N CYS A 43 -2.10 8.88 4.31
CA CYS A 43 -2.96 8.17 3.39
C CYS A 43 -3.10 8.94 2.07
N LEU A 44 -3.04 8.19 0.97
CA LEU A 44 -3.20 8.68 -0.39
C LEU A 44 -4.09 7.71 -1.17
N VAL A 45 -4.91 8.21 -2.09
CA VAL A 45 -5.72 7.36 -2.96
C VAL A 45 -5.32 7.54 -4.41
N THR A 46 -5.16 6.42 -5.14
CA THR A 46 -4.97 6.42 -6.59
C THR A 46 -6.13 5.70 -7.28
N ASP A 47 -6.28 5.93 -8.59
CA ASP A 47 -7.02 5.01 -9.44
C ASP A 47 -6.22 3.72 -9.69
N GLY A 48 -6.80 2.72 -10.37
CA GLY A 48 -6.13 1.46 -10.72
C GLY A 48 -4.98 1.63 -11.73
N ASN A 49 -4.85 2.79 -12.35
CA ASN A 49 -3.72 3.14 -13.20
C ASN A 49 -2.59 3.83 -12.43
N LEU A 50 -2.73 3.95 -11.12
CA LEU A 50 -1.79 4.61 -10.22
C LEU A 50 -1.77 6.15 -10.36
N ASN A 51 -2.80 6.77 -10.97
CA ASN A 51 -2.92 8.21 -10.97
C ASN A 51 -3.40 8.67 -9.59
N VAL A 52 -2.63 9.56 -8.98
CA VAL A 52 -2.94 10.17 -7.70
C VAL A 52 -4.18 11.07 -7.85
N LEU A 53 -5.15 10.98 -6.95
CA LEU A 53 -6.42 11.69 -7.05
C LEU A 53 -6.41 13.07 -6.41
N ASP A 54 -5.63 13.23 -5.33
CA ASP A 54 -5.48 14.47 -4.58
C ASP A 54 -4.15 14.53 -3.82
N ASP A 55 -4.00 15.48 -2.90
CA ASP A 55 -2.76 15.65 -2.16
C ASP A 55 -2.54 14.62 -1.04
N GLY A 56 -3.59 13.89 -0.64
CA GLY A 56 -3.58 12.95 0.48
C GLY A 56 -3.78 13.63 1.84
N ILE A 57 -3.64 12.83 2.90
CA ILE A 57 -3.65 13.29 4.29
C ILE A 57 -2.40 12.78 5.00
N ASP A 58 -1.83 13.60 5.88
CA ASP A 58 -0.64 13.31 6.68
C ASP A 58 -0.86 13.83 8.10
N LEU A 59 -0.73 12.96 9.10
CA LEU A 59 -1.07 13.27 10.48
C LEU A 59 0.00 12.73 11.42
N VAL A 60 0.60 13.63 12.19
CA VAL A 60 1.43 13.26 13.35
C VAL A 60 0.51 12.86 14.50
N ILE A 61 0.80 11.73 15.11
CA ILE A 61 0.05 11.15 16.23
C ILE A 61 0.84 11.32 17.50
N LYS A 62 0.20 11.81 18.57
CA LYS A 62 0.81 11.93 19.88
C LYS A 62 0.82 10.57 20.58
N PRO A 63 1.99 9.90 20.73
CA PRO A 63 2.08 8.60 21.37
C PRO A 63 2.04 8.72 22.91
N PRO A 64 1.82 7.60 23.63
CA PRO A 64 2.14 7.52 25.05
C PRO A 64 3.63 7.82 25.33
N ALA A 65 3.93 8.51 26.42
CA ALA A 65 5.30 8.89 26.76
C ALA A 65 6.22 7.67 26.88
N GLU A 66 5.72 6.59 27.46
CA GLU A 66 6.47 5.33 27.64
C GLU A 66 6.92 4.73 26.30
N ALA A 67 6.13 4.87 25.23
CA ALA A 67 6.51 4.37 23.90
C ALA A 67 7.67 5.18 23.31
N VAL A 68 7.71 6.50 23.57
CA VAL A 68 8.83 7.36 23.15
C VAL A 68 10.10 7.02 23.95
N ASP A 69 9.96 6.83 25.27
CA ASP A 69 11.10 6.56 26.16
C ASP A 69 11.77 5.22 25.83
N GLN A 70 11.00 4.23 25.41
CA GLN A 70 11.47 2.88 25.06
C GLN A 70 12.02 2.77 23.64
N MET A 71 11.90 3.83 22.82
CA MET A 71 12.39 3.85 21.44
C MET A 71 13.87 3.52 21.38
N VAL A 72 14.23 2.51 20.59
CA VAL A 72 15.65 2.13 20.42
C VAL A 72 16.43 3.24 19.71
N PRO A 73 17.74 3.39 19.98
CA PRO A 73 18.54 4.52 19.47
C PRO A 73 18.44 4.72 17.95
N VAL A 74 18.51 3.65 17.16
CA VAL A 74 18.46 3.75 15.69
C VAL A 74 17.12 4.32 15.19
N VAL A 75 16.00 3.97 15.82
CA VAL A 75 14.67 4.51 15.47
C VAL A 75 14.55 5.95 15.91
N ARG A 76 15.03 6.26 17.11
CA ARG A 76 15.07 7.64 17.64
C ARG A 76 15.90 8.56 16.74
N ASP A 77 17.09 8.11 16.31
CA ASP A 77 17.97 8.88 15.41
C ASP A 77 17.30 9.11 14.05
N MET A 78 16.60 8.12 13.52
CA MET A 78 15.84 8.21 12.28
C MET A 78 14.74 9.29 12.39
N HIS A 79 13.90 9.24 13.43
CA HIS A 79 12.82 10.22 13.64
C HIS A 79 13.33 11.60 14.07
N THR A 80 14.50 11.69 14.68
CA THR A 80 15.18 12.98 14.92
C THR A 80 15.66 13.59 13.62
N THR A 81 16.24 12.78 12.74
CA THR A 81 16.74 13.24 11.43
C THR A 81 15.61 13.71 10.51
N SER A 82 14.45 13.03 10.52
CA SER A 82 13.25 13.43 9.77
C SER A 82 12.51 14.62 10.40
N GLY A 83 12.84 15.01 11.63
CA GLY A 83 12.17 16.07 12.40
C GLY A 83 10.87 15.61 13.08
N LEU A 84 10.44 14.35 12.88
CA LEU A 84 9.17 13.84 13.41
C LEU A 84 9.11 13.88 14.95
N ILE A 85 10.23 13.61 15.62
CA ILE A 85 10.31 13.67 17.10
C ILE A 85 9.82 15.00 17.67
N ASP A 86 10.17 16.11 17.03
CA ASP A 86 9.83 17.45 17.51
C ASP A 86 8.34 17.79 17.34
N GLU A 87 7.66 17.07 16.44
CA GLU A 87 6.24 17.26 16.13
C GLU A 87 5.31 16.44 17.05
N LEU A 88 5.80 15.36 17.68
CA LEU A 88 4.97 14.40 18.44
C LEU A 88 4.14 15.06 19.55
N ALA A 89 4.68 16.06 20.22
CA ALA A 89 3.98 16.74 21.33
C ALA A 89 2.71 17.47 20.88
N SER A 90 2.70 17.96 19.64
CA SER A 90 1.58 18.67 19.01
C SER A 90 0.69 17.77 18.15
N GLY A 91 1.01 16.50 18.05
CA GLY A 91 0.24 15.52 17.28
C GLY A 91 -1.19 15.35 17.78
N VAL A 92 -2.06 14.88 16.89
CA VAL A 92 -3.45 14.53 17.23
C VAL A 92 -3.49 13.25 18.06
N THR A 93 -4.63 12.97 18.68
CA THR A 93 -4.85 11.68 19.34
C THR A 93 -5.00 10.57 18.30
N LEU A 94 -4.73 9.34 18.70
CA LEU A 94 -4.90 8.16 17.84
C LEU A 94 -6.35 8.02 17.33
N ALA A 95 -7.35 8.34 18.15
CA ALA A 95 -8.76 8.32 17.76
C ALA A 95 -9.07 9.38 16.69
N GLU A 96 -8.59 10.61 16.89
CA GLU A 96 -8.76 11.69 15.91
C GLU A 96 -8.07 11.35 14.58
N ALA A 97 -6.89 10.73 14.63
CA ALA A 97 -6.17 10.30 13.43
C ALA A 97 -6.99 9.23 12.67
N GLN A 98 -7.52 8.22 13.36
CA GLN A 98 -8.40 7.22 12.75
C GLN A 98 -9.61 7.87 12.07
N ASP A 99 -10.31 8.76 12.79
CA ASP A 99 -11.52 9.42 12.26
C ASP A 99 -11.22 10.26 11.03
N GLN A 100 -10.12 11.03 11.05
CA GLN A 100 -9.73 11.89 9.93
C GLN A 100 -9.30 11.05 8.70
N VAL A 101 -8.47 10.02 8.88
CA VAL A 101 -8.05 9.16 7.77
C VAL A 101 -9.22 8.37 7.21
N LEU A 102 -10.09 7.82 8.06
CA LEU A 102 -11.28 7.11 7.62
C LEU A 102 -12.26 8.04 6.90
N GLY A 103 -12.43 9.27 7.38
CA GLY A 103 -13.22 10.31 6.72
C GLY A 103 -12.69 10.65 5.34
N TYR A 104 -11.36 10.82 5.22
CA TYR A 104 -10.68 11.04 3.95
C TYR A 104 -10.91 9.90 2.96
N VAL A 105 -10.69 8.64 3.39
CA VAL A 105 -10.90 7.47 2.54
C VAL A 105 -12.37 7.37 2.10
N ARG A 106 -13.33 7.56 3.00
CA ARG A 106 -14.79 7.54 2.67
C ARG A 106 -15.19 8.62 1.67
N GLY A 107 -14.50 9.75 1.64
CA GLY A 107 -14.71 10.79 0.64
C GLY A 107 -14.39 10.36 -0.78
N LEU A 108 -13.48 9.40 -0.96
CA LEU A 108 -12.99 8.94 -2.26
C LEU A 108 -13.44 7.51 -2.60
N VAL A 109 -13.84 6.73 -1.61
CA VAL A 109 -14.23 5.32 -1.71
C VAL A 109 -15.61 5.13 -1.09
N GLN A 110 -16.60 4.80 -1.92
CA GLN A 110 -18.00 4.70 -1.46
C GLN A 110 -18.28 3.41 -0.69
N ASP A 111 -17.69 2.29 -1.10
CA ASP A 111 -18.02 0.96 -0.59
C ASP A 111 -16.90 0.42 0.32
N ALA A 112 -17.26 0.08 1.56
CA ALA A 112 -16.38 -0.64 2.45
C ALA A 112 -15.97 -2.01 1.88
N ARG A 113 -14.78 -2.48 2.23
CA ARG A 113 -14.20 -3.78 1.85
C ARG A 113 -14.03 -4.00 0.34
N ARG A 114 -13.95 -2.93 -0.45
CA ARG A 114 -13.74 -3.01 -1.90
C ARG A 114 -12.31 -2.69 -2.31
N VAL A 115 -11.63 -1.85 -1.58
CA VAL A 115 -10.31 -1.31 -1.94
C VAL A 115 -9.21 -1.94 -1.09
N PRO A 116 -8.13 -2.41 -1.71
CA PRO A 116 -7.00 -2.96 -0.99
C PRO A 116 -6.17 -1.87 -0.33
N LEU A 117 -5.51 -2.23 0.77
CA LEU A 117 -4.42 -1.47 1.36
C LEU A 117 -3.15 -1.68 0.54
N CYS A 118 -2.45 -0.60 0.22
CA CYS A 118 -1.24 -0.60 -0.62
C CYS A 118 -0.07 0.08 0.08
N GLY A 119 1.15 -0.39 -0.16
CA GLY A 119 2.38 0.20 0.38
C GLY A 119 3.58 -0.70 0.17
N ASN A 120 4.69 -0.37 0.80
CA ASN A 120 5.90 -1.22 0.89
C ASN A 120 5.91 -1.94 2.24
N SER A 121 6.11 -3.27 2.23
CA SER A 121 6.09 -4.12 3.45
C SER A 121 4.83 -3.91 4.30
N ILE A 122 3.75 -3.59 3.63
CA ILE A 122 2.49 -3.07 4.17
C ILE A 122 1.82 -3.98 5.23
N ALA A 123 2.25 -5.22 5.34
CA ALA A 123 1.75 -6.13 6.37
C ALA A 123 2.08 -5.65 7.79
N THR A 124 3.21 -4.97 7.98
CA THR A 124 3.60 -4.37 9.26
C THR A 124 2.65 -3.25 9.63
N ASP A 125 2.44 -2.29 8.71
CA ASP A 125 1.50 -1.19 8.92
C ASP A 125 0.10 -1.71 9.21
N ARG A 126 -0.37 -2.69 8.43
CA ARG A 126 -1.67 -3.30 8.63
C ARG A 126 -1.83 -3.92 10.01
N ALA A 127 -0.78 -4.51 10.58
CA ALA A 127 -0.85 -5.09 11.92
C ALA A 127 -1.07 -4.00 12.99
N PHE A 128 -0.40 -2.84 12.86
CA PHE A 128 -0.64 -1.68 13.70
C PHE A 128 -2.04 -1.08 13.48
N LEU A 129 -2.48 -0.93 12.24
CA LEU A 129 -3.83 -0.44 11.93
C LEU A 129 -4.92 -1.35 12.52
N ALA A 130 -4.78 -2.66 12.41
CA ALA A 130 -5.75 -3.61 12.98
C ALA A 130 -5.85 -3.51 14.50
N ARG A 131 -4.74 -3.21 15.20
CA ARG A 131 -4.71 -3.00 16.65
C ARG A 131 -5.24 -1.64 17.07
N ASP A 132 -4.78 -0.58 16.39
CA ASP A 132 -4.90 0.80 16.85
C ASP A 132 -6.01 1.58 16.14
N MET A 133 -6.33 1.21 14.89
CA MET A 133 -7.34 1.86 14.03
C MET A 133 -8.31 0.83 13.41
N PRO A 134 -9.02 0.04 14.24
CA PRO A 134 -9.80 -1.10 13.75
C PRO A 134 -10.95 -0.72 12.81
N GLU A 135 -11.49 0.48 12.92
CA GLU A 135 -12.53 0.95 12.00
C GLU A 135 -11.96 1.23 10.60
N LEU A 136 -10.76 1.83 10.53
CA LEU A 136 -10.06 2.02 9.27
C LEU A 136 -9.67 0.68 8.64
N ASP A 137 -9.05 -0.24 9.40
CA ASP A 137 -8.67 -1.56 8.88
C ASP A 137 -9.90 -2.35 8.39
N SER A 138 -11.00 -2.34 9.13
CA SER A 138 -12.24 -3.04 8.75
C SER A 138 -12.93 -2.45 7.53
N PHE A 139 -12.71 -1.17 7.22
CA PHE A 139 -13.22 -0.51 6.01
C PHE A 139 -12.49 -0.99 4.75
N LEU A 140 -11.21 -1.33 4.86
CA LEU A 140 -10.38 -1.78 3.75
C LEU A 140 -10.67 -3.26 3.39
N HIS A 141 -10.33 -3.64 2.17
CA HIS A 141 -10.38 -5.04 1.75
C HIS A 141 -9.28 -5.86 2.46
N TYR A 142 -9.52 -7.16 2.72
CA TYR A 142 -8.51 -8.02 3.35
C TYR A 142 -7.25 -8.24 2.49
N ARG A 143 -7.36 -8.09 1.16
CA ARG A 143 -6.20 -8.17 0.25
C ARG A 143 -5.37 -6.90 0.33
N MET A 144 -4.08 -7.06 0.06
CA MET A 144 -3.10 -5.98 0.02
C MET A 144 -2.41 -5.93 -1.33
N VAL A 145 -1.89 -4.76 -1.70
CA VAL A 145 -0.93 -4.59 -2.78
C VAL A 145 0.40 -4.20 -2.16
N ASP A 146 1.27 -5.16 -1.99
CA ASP A 146 2.60 -4.97 -1.40
C ASP A 146 3.65 -4.81 -2.51
N VAL A 147 4.17 -3.60 -2.66
CA VAL A 147 5.19 -3.27 -3.66
C VAL A 147 6.50 -4.00 -3.35
N SER A 148 6.81 -4.23 -2.06
CA SER A 148 7.99 -4.99 -1.65
C SER A 148 7.97 -6.43 -2.17
N SER A 149 6.80 -7.05 -2.27
CA SER A 149 6.65 -8.39 -2.85
C SER A 149 7.02 -8.39 -4.34
N ILE A 150 6.59 -7.38 -5.10
CA ILE A 150 6.94 -7.24 -6.52
C ILE A 150 8.44 -6.98 -6.68
N LYS A 151 9.00 -6.10 -5.86
CA LYS A 151 10.43 -5.80 -5.79
C LYS A 151 11.26 -7.06 -5.52
N GLU A 152 10.84 -7.88 -4.58
CA GLU A 152 11.54 -9.11 -4.21
C GLU A 152 11.50 -10.16 -5.32
N LEU A 153 10.39 -10.25 -6.08
CA LEU A 153 10.31 -11.09 -7.28
C LEU A 153 11.15 -10.52 -8.43
N ALA A 154 11.13 -9.21 -8.63
CA ALA A 154 11.96 -8.54 -9.63
C ALA A 154 13.46 -8.77 -9.37
N ARG A 155 13.90 -8.76 -8.12
CA ARG A 155 15.28 -9.07 -7.74
C ARG A 155 15.72 -10.46 -8.22
N ARG A 156 14.82 -11.45 -8.19
CA ARG A 156 15.11 -12.84 -8.59
C ARG A 156 14.99 -13.07 -10.09
N TRP A 157 13.93 -12.53 -10.68
CA TRP A 157 13.58 -12.87 -12.06
C TRP A 157 14.05 -11.83 -13.08
N TYR A 158 14.19 -10.57 -12.65
CA TYR A 158 14.54 -9.43 -13.48
C TYR A 158 15.62 -8.57 -12.80
N PRO A 159 16.82 -9.11 -12.47
CA PRO A 159 17.83 -8.39 -11.70
C PRO A 159 18.26 -7.08 -12.33
N ARG A 160 18.27 -6.97 -13.67
CA ARG A 160 18.58 -5.71 -14.35
C ARG A 160 17.55 -4.62 -14.07
N ALA A 161 16.26 -4.98 -14.07
CA ALA A 161 15.20 -4.04 -13.70
C ALA A 161 15.29 -3.66 -12.21
N TYR A 162 15.57 -4.63 -11.34
CA TYR A 162 15.76 -4.37 -9.90
C TYR A 162 16.89 -3.36 -9.64
N PHE A 163 18.07 -3.56 -10.21
CA PHE A 163 19.21 -2.67 -10.01
C PHE A 163 19.09 -1.31 -10.71
N ALA A 164 18.20 -1.18 -11.69
CA ALA A 164 17.91 0.08 -12.39
C ALA A 164 16.69 0.82 -11.78
N SER A 165 16.08 0.30 -10.70
CA SER A 165 14.92 0.95 -10.07
C SER A 165 15.28 2.34 -9.54
N PRO A 166 14.32 3.29 -9.55
CA PRO A 166 14.53 4.62 -9.00
C PRO A 166 15.06 4.57 -7.57
N GLN A 167 16.02 5.40 -7.26
CA GLN A 167 16.54 5.57 -5.90
C GLN A 167 15.46 6.22 -5.04
N LYS A 168 15.25 5.68 -3.83
CA LYS A 168 14.44 6.33 -2.82
C LYS A 168 15.28 7.31 -2.02
N HIS A 169 14.70 8.42 -1.65
CA HIS A 169 15.41 9.45 -0.86
C HIS A 169 15.35 9.17 0.65
N GLY A 170 14.46 8.25 1.08
CA GLY A 170 14.43 7.73 2.45
C GLY A 170 14.21 8.82 3.51
N GLY A 171 13.23 9.70 3.29
CA GLY A 171 12.98 10.84 4.18
C GLY A 171 12.35 10.45 5.52
N HIS A 172 11.86 9.21 5.64
CA HIS A 172 11.13 8.72 6.81
C HIS A 172 10.01 9.67 7.24
N ARG A 173 9.22 10.10 6.26
CA ARG A 173 7.98 10.85 6.41
C ARG A 173 6.92 10.12 5.58
N ALA A 174 5.87 9.70 6.24
CA ALA A 174 4.90 8.75 5.72
C ALA A 174 4.31 9.15 4.35
N LEU A 175 3.92 10.41 4.14
CA LEU A 175 3.35 10.84 2.85
C LEU A 175 4.38 10.85 1.69
N ALA A 176 5.63 11.19 1.99
CA ALA A 176 6.71 11.13 0.99
C ALA A 176 7.00 9.68 0.59
N ASP A 177 7.07 8.77 1.56
CA ASP A 177 7.33 7.35 1.35
C ASP A 177 6.19 6.66 0.57
N ILE A 178 4.93 7.06 0.78
CA ILE A 178 3.80 6.64 -0.07
C ILE A 178 4.02 7.06 -1.52
N ARG A 179 4.38 8.32 -1.78
CA ARG A 179 4.59 8.83 -3.14
C ARG A 179 5.72 8.08 -3.85
N GLU A 180 6.79 7.78 -3.14
CA GLU A 180 7.88 6.94 -3.64
C GLU A 180 7.41 5.51 -3.93
N SER A 181 6.56 4.93 -3.08
CA SER A 181 5.99 3.60 -3.26
C SER A 181 5.08 3.50 -4.50
N VAL A 182 4.27 4.53 -4.75
CA VAL A 182 3.47 4.64 -6.00
C VAL A 182 4.37 4.71 -7.23
N GLN A 183 5.45 5.52 -7.19
CA GLN A 183 6.40 5.63 -8.30
C GLN A 183 7.16 4.31 -8.51
N GLU A 184 7.56 3.64 -7.45
CA GLU A 184 8.22 2.34 -7.52
C GLU A 184 7.31 1.30 -8.19
N LEU A 185 6.01 1.25 -7.83
CA LEU A 185 5.06 0.37 -8.49
C LEU A 185 4.84 0.73 -9.95
N ARG A 186 4.77 2.01 -10.31
CA ARG A 186 4.72 2.46 -11.72
C ARG A 186 5.92 1.96 -12.51
N TYR A 187 7.11 2.06 -11.92
CA TYR A 187 8.33 1.57 -12.53
C TYR A 187 8.27 0.06 -12.75
N TYR A 188 7.96 -0.74 -11.72
CA TYR A 188 7.88 -2.19 -11.88
C TYR A 188 6.79 -2.60 -12.85
N ARG A 189 5.65 -1.92 -12.87
CA ARG A 189 4.60 -2.18 -13.86
C ARG A 189 5.11 -2.01 -15.30
N ALA A 190 5.93 -1.01 -15.55
CA ALA A 190 6.51 -0.78 -16.87
C ALA A 190 7.68 -1.73 -17.21
N ALA A 191 8.47 -2.12 -16.20
CA ALA A 191 9.72 -2.84 -16.41
C ALA A 191 9.59 -4.38 -16.38
N VAL A 192 8.60 -4.93 -15.65
CA VAL A 192 8.52 -6.37 -15.38
C VAL A 192 7.19 -7.03 -15.75
N PHE A 193 6.11 -6.26 -15.89
CA PHE A 193 4.82 -6.80 -16.33
C PHE A 193 4.69 -6.74 -17.84
N VAL A 194 3.91 -7.68 -18.41
CA VAL A 194 3.56 -7.60 -19.83
C VAL A 194 2.76 -6.33 -20.11
N PRO A 195 3.00 -5.67 -21.26
CA PRO A 195 2.24 -4.47 -21.64
C PRO A 195 0.73 -4.71 -21.65
N GLN A 196 -0.03 -3.73 -21.22
CA GLN A 196 -1.50 -3.79 -21.33
C GLN A 196 -1.95 -3.81 -22.81
N PRO A 197 -3.03 -4.55 -23.12
CA PRO A 197 -3.97 -5.24 -22.21
C PRO A 197 -3.53 -6.65 -21.80
N GLY A 198 -2.29 -7.03 -22.02
CA GLY A 198 -1.80 -8.39 -21.77
C GLY A 198 -2.16 -9.36 -22.90
N PRO A 199 -2.02 -10.68 -22.68
CA PRO A 199 -2.36 -11.69 -23.67
C PRO A 199 -3.87 -11.71 -23.92
N ASP A 200 -4.26 -12.05 -25.16
CA ASP A 200 -5.65 -12.29 -25.46
C ASP A 200 -6.19 -13.57 -24.78
N SER A 201 -7.51 -13.77 -24.79
CA SER A 201 -8.13 -14.87 -24.07
C SER A 201 -7.69 -16.27 -24.54
N PRO A 202 -7.46 -16.54 -25.85
CA PRO A 202 -6.86 -17.79 -26.29
C PRO A 202 -5.46 -18.02 -25.74
N THR A 203 -4.56 -17.04 -25.90
CA THR A 203 -3.18 -17.11 -25.41
C THR A 203 -3.13 -17.28 -23.88
N ALA A 204 -3.98 -16.56 -23.14
CA ALA A 204 -4.05 -16.71 -21.68
C ALA A 204 -4.48 -18.14 -21.28
N ARG A 205 -5.44 -18.76 -21.99
CA ARG A 205 -5.85 -20.15 -21.74
C ARG A 205 -4.73 -21.14 -22.09
N GLU A 206 -4.02 -20.92 -23.19
CA GLU A 206 -2.87 -21.73 -23.56
C GLU A 206 -1.79 -21.70 -22.47
N ILE A 207 -1.40 -20.51 -22.02
CA ILE A 207 -0.46 -20.34 -20.89
C ILE A 207 -0.97 -21.10 -19.65
N ALA A 208 -2.23 -20.92 -19.27
CA ALA A 208 -2.82 -21.57 -18.10
C ALA A 208 -2.76 -23.11 -18.20
N SER A 209 -2.90 -23.68 -19.39
CA SER A 209 -2.84 -25.13 -19.60
C SER A 209 -1.49 -25.74 -19.24
N HIS A 210 -0.39 -24.98 -19.32
CA HIS A 210 0.96 -25.44 -18.95
C HIS A 210 1.19 -25.46 -17.41
N TYR A 211 0.33 -24.76 -16.64
CA TYR A 211 0.46 -24.63 -15.18
C TYR A 211 -0.73 -25.22 -14.42
N GLY A 212 -1.68 -25.86 -15.15
CA GLY A 212 -2.78 -26.60 -14.55
C GLY A 212 -2.26 -27.83 -13.78
N ASN A 213 -3.02 -28.31 -12.78
CA ASN A 213 -2.68 -29.53 -12.08
C ASN A 213 -2.49 -30.67 -13.09
N PRO A 214 -1.38 -31.42 -13.06
CA PRO A 214 -1.28 -32.65 -13.84
C PRO A 214 -2.46 -33.56 -13.49
N PRO A 215 -3.04 -34.31 -14.47
CA PRO A 215 -4.08 -35.26 -14.18
C PRO A 215 -3.60 -36.18 -13.06
N ALA A 216 -4.47 -36.43 -12.07
CA ALA A 216 -4.14 -37.35 -10.98
C ALA A 216 -3.66 -38.66 -11.59
N ALA A 217 -2.45 -39.08 -11.22
CA ALA A 217 -1.93 -40.37 -11.63
C ALA A 217 -2.87 -41.44 -11.08
N HIS A 218 -3.54 -42.18 -11.97
CA HIS A 218 -4.38 -43.34 -11.66
C HIS A 218 -3.51 -44.51 -11.24
#